data_c50eb7860fd0b27b634d9bf9f3d5f6ae
#
_entry.id   c50eb7860fd0b27b634d9bf9f3d5f6ae
#
_cell.length_a   1.000
_cell.length_b   1.000
_cell.length_c   1.000
_cell.angle_alpha   90.00
_cell.angle_beta   90.00
_cell.angle_gamma   90.00
#
_symmetry.space_group_name_H-M   'P 1'
#
loop_
_entity.id
_entity.type
_entity.pdbx_description
1 polymer ?
#
loop_
_entity_poly.entity_id
_entity_poly.type
_entity_poly.pdbx_seq_one_letter_code
_entity_poly.pdbx_strand_id
1 'polypeptide(L)'
;YATMSNFKRNFHLLFERPHQPVFIAKGPKKTAFKVCEEYLKVNPRYKCLGVSHCNSFDKNAEELVEVKRTPIPSFDEILELKRDENFSLFIPKHRRLAGKLIDIFWNMPDLDHLLFTAMCARDCLNPYLFHYALTVAMLHRPDTKDMAVPTFVEFFPDKFVDAKALAELKDQAILISENSRKPIEVTEEVSDKEVEHRLMYFREDMGVNLHHWHWHLVYPHGTSDLEDKTEAQVEATKKIVDKDRRGELFYYMHQQVIARYNYERLCNDLKKTKKLDWTKEIEEAYFPKLGTLKTGMSYAARVANQKFQDLDREEDKRYVDELKKWSDQIYAAIHHGSVIDVSKTPRTVMHRLTIRLLGTRMPYQPH
;
A
#
# COMPACT_ATOMS: atom_id res chain seq x y z
N TYR A 1 19.55 22.20 16.85
CA TYR A 1 19.60 21.16 15.80
C TYR A 1 18.75 20.00 16.29
N ALA A 2 17.77 19.57 15.46
CA ALA A 2 16.99 18.37 15.75
C ALA A 2 17.94 17.16 15.73
N THR A 3 17.93 16.37 16.81
CA THR A 3 18.70 15.13 16.85
C THR A 3 18.05 14.06 15.98
N MET A 4 18.80 13.04 15.55
CA MET A 4 18.27 11.89 14.81
C MET A 4 17.07 11.24 15.54
N SER A 5 17.11 11.21 16.87
CA SER A 5 15.99 10.73 17.72
C SER A 5 14.73 11.57 17.54
N ASN A 6 14.85 12.90 17.41
CA ASN A 6 13.71 13.79 17.18
C ASN A 6 13.11 13.57 15.78
N PHE A 7 13.94 13.40 14.75
CA PHE A 7 13.44 13.09 13.40
C PHE A 7 12.68 11.77 13.39
N LYS A 8 13.24 10.70 13.99
CA LYS A 8 12.58 9.39 14.09
C LYS A 8 11.19 9.52 14.73
N ARG A 9 11.10 10.22 15.87
CA ARG A 9 9.83 10.48 16.57
C ARG A 9 8.86 11.27 15.67
N ASN A 10 9.32 12.34 15.04
CA ASN A 10 8.49 13.22 14.24
C ASN A 10 7.95 12.50 13.00
N PHE A 11 8.75 11.68 12.33
CA PHE A 11 8.25 10.82 11.23
C PHE A 11 7.21 9.84 11.73
N HIS A 12 7.42 9.20 12.90
CA HIS A 12 6.44 8.29 13.48
C HIS A 12 5.10 9.00 13.73
N LEU A 13 5.12 10.20 14.29
CA LEU A 13 3.91 11.01 14.53
C LEU A 13 3.16 11.38 13.24
N LEU A 14 3.84 11.47 12.10
CA LEU A 14 3.16 11.70 10.80
C LEU A 14 2.30 10.53 10.38
N PHE A 15 2.58 9.31 10.81
CA PHE A 15 1.76 8.15 10.51
C PHE A 15 0.52 8.05 11.41
N GLU A 16 0.59 8.57 12.63
CA GLU A 16 -0.50 8.47 13.59
C GLU A 16 -1.75 9.24 13.16
N ARG A 17 -2.93 8.64 13.40
CA ARG A 17 -4.24 9.22 13.13
C ARG A 17 -4.33 9.87 11.73
N PRO A 18 -4.16 9.10 10.65
CA PRO A 18 -3.95 9.62 9.29
C PRO A 18 -5.12 10.46 8.75
N HIS A 19 -6.30 10.35 9.34
CA HIS A 19 -7.47 11.14 8.94
C HIS A 19 -7.62 12.46 9.69
N GLN A 20 -6.84 12.68 10.76
CA GLN A 20 -6.83 13.94 11.52
C GLN A 20 -5.69 14.84 11.05
N PRO A 21 -5.85 16.18 11.08
CA PRO A 21 -4.79 17.11 10.67
C PRO A 21 -3.56 17.05 11.58
N VAL A 22 -2.41 17.48 11.07
CA VAL A 22 -1.13 17.43 11.79
C VAL A 22 -1.10 18.30 13.05
N PHE A 23 -1.89 19.36 13.08
CA PHE A 23 -1.98 20.27 14.22
C PHE A 23 -2.87 19.75 15.37
N ILE A 24 -3.41 18.55 15.28
CA ILE A 24 -4.03 17.85 16.41
C ILE A 24 -2.97 16.99 17.11
N ALA A 25 -2.94 17.07 18.43
CA ALA A 25 -1.97 16.36 19.26
C ALA A 25 -2.06 14.83 19.10
N LYS A 26 -0.91 14.18 19.01
CA LYS A 26 -0.74 12.75 18.77
C LYS A 26 0.28 12.17 19.74
N GLY A 27 0.24 10.86 19.90
CA GLY A 27 1.16 10.13 20.75
C GLY A 27 0.96 10.38 22.26
N PRO A 28 1.70 9.65 23.09
CA PRO A 28 1.55 9.70 24.55
C PRO A 28 1.94 11.07 25.16
N LYS A 29 2.79 11.84 24.47
CA LYS A 29 3.19 13.19 24.89
C LYS A 29 2.30 14.29 24.33
N LYS A 30 1.17 13.94 23.74
CA LYS A 30 0.23 14.90 23.14
C LYS A 30 0.93 15.95 22.27
N THR A 31 1.75 15.51 21.35
CA THR A 31 2.58 16.34 20.47
C THR A 31 1.82 16.74 19.21
N ALA A 32 1.81 18.02 18.86
CA ALA A 32 1.24 18.56 17.63
C ALA A 32 2.31 19.22 16.77
N PHE A 33 2.12 19.22 15.45
CA PHE A 33 2.98 19.98 14.54
C PHE A 33 2.50 21.41 14.41
N LYS A 34 3.43 22.36 14.52
CA LYS A 34 3.16 23.76 14.26
C LYS A 34 3.10 24.00 12.76
N VAL A 35 1.98 24.53 12.30
CA VAL A 35 1.74 24.81 10.85
C VAL A 35 2.09 26.24 10.49
N CYS A 36 2.33 26.49 9.20
CA CYS A 36 2.68 27.78 8.63
C CYS A 36 1.82 28.10 7.38
N GLU A 37 2.00 29.28 6.78
CA GLU A 37 1.24 29.70 5.60
C GLU A 37 1.43 28.77 4.40
N GLU A 38 2.63 28.21 4.22
CA GLU A 38 2.93 27.29 3.15
C GLU A 38 2.12 26.01 3.29
N TYR A 39 1.94 25.51 4.51
CA TYR A 39 1.08 24.36 4.80
C TYR A 39 -0.39 24.67 4.42
N LEU A 40 -0.89 25.86 4.73
CA LEU A 40 -2.26 26.25 4.39
C LEU A 40 -2.47 26.41 2.89
N LYS A 41 -1.44 26.79 2.12
CA LYS A 41 -1.51 26.87 0.65
C LYS A 41 -1.81 25.52 0.01
N VAL A 42 -1.16 24.46 0.49
CA VAL A 42 -1.36 23.09 -0.04
C VAL A 42 -2.53 22.36 0.64
N ASN A 43 -3.04 22.88 1.75
CA ASN A 43 -4.18 22.32 2.49
C ASN A 43 -5.35 23.31 2.55
N PRO A 44 -5.99 23.66 1.43
CA PRO A 44 -6.96 24.76 1.33
C PRO A 44 -8.18 24.56 2.24
N ARG A 45 -8.52 23.34 2.63
CA ARG A 45 -9.62 23.04 3.56
C ARG A 45 -9.42 23.64 4.97
N TYR A 46 -8.18 23.98 5.34
CA TYR A 46 -7.87 24.63 6.62
C TYR A 46 -7.56 26.13 6.47
N LYS A 47 -7.59 26.65 5.26
CA LYS A 47 -7.26 28.05 4.96
C LYS A 47 -8.14 29.02 5.73
N CYS A 48 -9.43 28.71 5.88
CA CYS A 48 -10.37 29.55 6.63
C CYS A 48 -10.08 29.64 8.14
N LEU A 49 -9.37 28.66 8.70
CA LEU A 49 -8.99 28.68 10.11
C LEU A 49 -7.82 29.64 10.39
N GLY A 50 -6.92 29.81 9.43
CA GLY A 50 -5.68 30.56 9.60
C GLY A 50 -4.64 29.88 10.49
N VAL A 51 -3.40 30.30 10.34
CA VAL A 51 -2.23 29.69 11.04
C VAL A 51 -2.37 29.73 12.56
N SER A 52 -2.74 30.91 13.10
CA SER A 52 -2.87 31.09 14.53
C SER A 52 -3.90 30.16 15.17
N HIS A 53 -5.05 30.02 14.51
CA HIS A 53 -6.12 29.13 14.99
C HIS A 53 -5.70 27.65 14.91
N CYS A 54 -5.11 27.21 13.79
CA CYS A 54 -4.60 25.85 13.67
C CYS A 54 -3.59 25.51 14.79
N ASN A 55 -2.66 26.42 15.08
CA ASN A 55 -1.63 26.21 16.10
C ASN A 55 -2.16 26.26 17.54
N SER A 56 -3.34 26.78 17.76
CA SER A 56 -4.03 26.83 19.05
C SER A 56 -5.27 25.92 19.13
N PHE A 57 -5.52 25.15 18.07
CA PHE A 57 -6.76 24.36 17.93
C PHE A 57 -6.90 23.31 19.01
N ASP A 58 -5.83 22.58 19.31
CA ASP A 58 -5.85 21.54 20.31
C ASP A 58 -5.27 22.04 21.66
N LYS A 59 -6.17 22.41 22.56
CA LYS A 59 -5.79 22.85 23.93
C LYS A 59 -5.12 21.74 24.75
N ASN A 60 -5.18 20.50 24.31
CA ASN A 60 -4.54 19.37 24.97
C ASN A 60 -3.11 19.12 24.46
N ALA A 61 -2.64 19.88 23.49
CA ALA A 61 -1.27 19.77 23.01
C ALA A 61 -0.30 20.23 24.10
N GLU A 62 0.55 19.32 24.57
CA GLU A 62 1.59 19.58 25.59
C GLU A 62 2.91 19.98 24.94
N GLU A 63 3.16 19.52 23.71
CA GLU A 63 4.37 19.80 22.95
C GLU A 63 4.02 20.25 21.51
N LEU A 64 4.69 21.30 21.04
CA LEU A 64 4.60 21.76 19.64
C LEU A 64 5.93 21.51 18.94
N VAL A 65 5.87 20.75 17.83
CA VAL A 65 7.03 20.52 16.96
C VAL A 65 7.09 21.61 15.90
N GLU A 66 8.16 22.38 15.94
CA GLU A 66 8.52 23.30 14.86
C GLU A 66 9.33 22.55 13.79
N VAL A 67 8.87 22.61 12.56
CA VAL A 67 9.56 22.02 11.42
C VAL A 67 10.18 23.15 10.61
N LYS A 68 11.43 22.95 10.20
CA LYS A 68 12.14 23.91 9.34
C LYS A 68 11.41 24.02 8.00
N ARG A 69 11.07 25.25 7.62
CA ARG A 69 10.39 25.54 6.36
C ARG A 69 11.35 25.29 5.20
N THR A 70 10.83 24.60 4.19
CA THR A 70 11.55 24.29 2.96
C THR A 70 10.59 24.49 1.77
N PRO A 71 11.09 24.62 0.54
CA PRO A 71 10.25 24.63 -0.65
C PRO A 71 9.39 23.36 -0.74
N ILE A 72 8.10 23.54 -1.07
CA ILE A 72 7.15 22.42 -1.22
C ILE A 72 7.01 22.12 -2.71
N PRO A 73 7.18 20.86 -3.15
CA PRO A 73 6.88 20.47 -4.52
C PRO A 73 5.38 20.51 -4.79
N SER A 74 5.00 20.60 -6.08
CA SER A 74 3.59 20.47 -6.47
C SER A 74 3.09 19.04 -6.24
N PHE A 75 1.84 18.93 -5.79
CA PHE A 75 1.11 17.65 -5.63
C PHE A 75 -0.07 17.53 -6.60
N ASP A 76 -0.20 18.46 -7.59
CA ASP A 76 -1.40 18.61 -8.41
C ASP A 76 -1.90 17.32 -9.04
N GLU A 77 -1.01 16.56 -9.67
CA GLU A 77 -1.38 15.26 -10.26
C GLU A 77 -1.76 14.22 -9.20
N ILE A 78 -1.12 14.28 -8.02
CA ILE A 78 -1.34 13.29 -6.96
C ILE A 78 -2.69 13.53 -6.27
N LEU A 79 -3.19 14.76 -6.30
CA LEU A 79 -4.50 15.16 -5.80
C LEU A 79 -5.68 14.55 -6.59
N GLU A 80 -5.43 13.97 -7.78
CA GLU A 80 -6.46 13.26 -8.54
C GLU A 80 -7.08 12.10 -7.74
N LEU A 81 -6.32 11.45 -6.85
CA LEU A 81 -6.85 10.46 -5.91
C LEU A 81 -7.35 11.18 -4.65
N LYS A 82 -8.67 11.23 -4.49
CA LYS A 82 -9.29 11.93 -3.37
C LYS A 82 -8.98 11.23 -2.05
N ARG A 83 -9.02 12.01 -0.97
CA ARG A 83 -8.69 11.50 0.38
C ARG A 83 -9.60 10.39 0.88
N ASP A 84 -10.82 10.32 0.41
CA ASP A 84 -11.84 9.36 0.79
C ASP A 84 -11.99 8.17 -0.18
N GLU A 85 -11.22 8.17 -1.25
CA GLU A 85 -11.16 7.06 -2.18
C GLU A 85 -10.28 5.91 -1.66
N ASN A 86 -10.59 4.70 -2.09
CA ASN A 86 -9.74 3.54 -1.80
C ASN A 86 -8.48 3.57 -2.65
N PHE A 87 -7.34 3.37 -2.01
CA PHE A 87 -6.07 3.18 -2.68
C PHE A 87 -5.81 1.69 -2.92
N SER A 88 -5.39 1.33 -4.13
CA SER A 88 -5.01 -0.05 -4.48
C SER A 88 -3.85 -0.07 -5.46
N LEU A 89 -2.82 -0.84 -5.14
CA LEU A 89 -1.68 -1.07 -6.03
C LEU A 89 -2.04 -1.91 -7.27
N PHE A 90 -3.20 -2.53 -7.31
CA PHE A 90 -3.70 -3.24 -8.49
C PHE A 90 -4.26 -2.30 -9.57
N ILE A 91 -4.57 -1.06 -9.21
CA ILE A 91 -5.05 -0.03 -10.14
C ILE A 91 -3.83 0.71 -10.73
N PRO A 92 -3.61 0.68 -12.05
CA PRO A 92 -2.44 1.31 -12.68
C PRO A 92 -2.29 2.80 -12.35
N LYS A 93 -3.37 3.56 -12.39
CA LYS A 93 -3.39 4.98 -12.00
C LYS A 93 -2.86 5.19 -10.58
N HIS A 94 -3.35 4.42 -9.61
CA HIS A 94 -2.90 4.54 -8.22
C HIS A 94 -1.42 4.22 -8.07
N ARG A 95 -0.90 3.21 -8.80
CA ARG A 95 0.54 2.90 -8.82
C ARG A 95 1.36 4.05 -9.37
N ARG A 96 0.89 4.67 -10.47
CA ARG A 96 1.58 5.84 -11.08
C ARG A 96 1.65 6.99 -10.07
N LEU A 97 0.53 7.33 -9.42
CA LEU A 97 0.49 8.40 -8.41
C LEU A 97 1.40 8.08 -7.21
N ALA A 98 1.40 6.83 -6.75
CA ALA A 98 2.29 6.38 -5.69
C ALA A 98 3.77 6.51 -6.10
N GLY A 99 4.11 6.11 -7.32
CA GLY A 99 5.45 6.27 -7.87
C GLY A 99 5.91 7.72 -7.89
N LYS A 100 5.05 8.64 -8.35
CA LYS A 100 5.36 10.09 -8.33
C LYS A 100 5.60 10.61 -6.92
N LEU A 101 4.80 10.19 -5.95
CA LEU A 101 4.99 10.63 -4.57
C LEU A 101 6.26 10.02 -3.93
N ILE A 102 6.58 8.76 -4.25
CA ILE A 102 7.84 8.14 -3.84
C ILE A 102 9.03 8.92 -4.42
N ASP A 103 8.98 9.29 -5.70
CA ASP A 103 10.05 10.07 -6.35
C ASP A 103 10.21 11.44 -5.67
N ILE A 104 9.12 12.11 -5.31
CA ILE A 104 9.17 13.37 -4.56
C ILE A 104 9.91 13.17 -3.23
N PHE A 105 9.48 12.21 -2.41
CA PHE A 105 10.11 11.95 -1.11
C PHE A 105 11.55 11.47 -1.22
N TRP A 106 11.85 10.64 -2.22
CA TRP A 106 13.20 10.15 -2.48
C TRP A 106 14.18 11.27 -2.80
N ASN A 107 13.76 12.25 -3.61
CA ASN A 107 14.62 13.34 -4.09
C ASN A 107 14.73 14.51 -3.08
N MET A 108 14.13 14.43 -1.89
CA MET A 108 14.35 15.46 -0.87
C MET A 108 15.81 15.51 -0.44
N PRO A 109 16.44 16.70 -0.40
CA PRO A 109 17.89 16.82 -0.17
C PRO A 109 18.34 16.30 1.20
N ASP A 110 17.52 16.49 2.21
CA ASP A 110 17.82 16.13 3.60
C ASP A 110 16.53 15.81 4.40
N LEU A 111 16.68 15.48 5.67
CA LEU A 111 15.58 15.12 6.57
C LEU A 111 14.64 16.30 6.88
N ASP A 112 15.13 17.54 6.88
CA ASP A 112 14.28 18.73 7.09
C ASP A 112 13.34 18.91 5.90
N HIS A 113 13.84 18.81 4.67
CA HIS A 113 13.02 18.88 3.46
C HIS A 113 12.01 17.73 3.41
N LEU A 114 12.44 16.50 3.72
CA LEU A 114 11.56 15.34 3.73
C LEU A 114 10.45 15.50 4.77
N LEU A 115 10.79 15.89 6.00
CA LEU A 115 9.83 16.03 7.09
C LEU A 115 8.79 17.12 6.79
N PHE A 116 9.22 18.29 6.30
CA PHE A 116 8.32 19.38 5.98
C PHE A 116 7.41 19.05 4.80
N THR A 117 7.98 18.47 3.73
CA THR A 117 7.21 18.00 2.57
C THR A 117 6.20 16.93 2.97
N ALA A 118 6.60 15.95 3.77
CA ALA A 118 5.71 14.89 4.26
C ALA A 118 4.60 15.45 5.17
N MET A 119 4.91 16.41 6.05
CA MET A 119 3.93 17.11 6.88
C MET A 119 2.86 17.80 6.03
N CYS A 120 3.26 18.48 4.98
CA CYS A 120 2.34 19.17 4.07
C CYS A 120 1.52 18.19 3.22
N ALA A 121 2.16 17.15 2.68
CA ALA A 121 1.53 16.13 1.84
C ALA A 121 0.49 15.30 2.59
N ARG A 122 0.76 14.97 3.86
CA ARG A 122 -0.06 14.09 4.68
C ARG A 122 -1.53 14.51 4.73
N ASP A 123 -1.79 15.78 4.88
CA ASP A 123 -3.14 16.29 5.08
C ASP A 123 -3.85 16.65 3.78
N CYS A 124 -3.16 16.84 2.68
CA CYS A 124 -3.78 17.08 1.38
C CYS A 124 -4.03 15.81 0.56
N LEU A 125 -3.17 14.81 0.68
CA LEU A 125 -3.22 13.61 -0.14
C LEU A 125 -4.08 12.48 0.48
N ASN A 126 -4.35 11.46 -0.32
CA ASN A 126 -4.99 10.24 0.15
C ASN A 126 -4.13 9.58 1.24
N PRO A 127 -4.68 9.25 2.43
CA PRO A 127 -3.88 8.78 3.56
C PRO A 127 -3.22 7.42 3.32
N TYR A 128 -3.84 6.52 2.56
CA TYR A 128 -3.24 5.23 2.24
C TYR A 128 -2.07 5.37 1.25
N LEU A 129 -2.26 6.20 0.22
CA LEU A 129 -1.21 6.52 -0.75
C LEU A 129 -0.04 7.23 -0.07
N PHE A 130 -0.31 8.19 0.80
CA PHE A 130 0.71 8.89 1.58
C PHE A 130 1.51 7.92 2.44
N HIS A 131 0.83 7.07 3.21
CA HIS A 131 1.47 6.08 4.07
C HIS A 131 2.37 5.14 3.27
N TYR A 132 1.84 4.58 2.17
CA TYR A 132 2.61 3.70 1.29
C TYR A 132 3.87 4.38 0.75
N ALA A 133 3.71 5.55 0.15
CA ALA A 133 4.81 6.25 -0.50
C ALA A 133 5.89 6.72 0.49
N LEU A 134 5.49 7.26 1.65
CA LEU A 134 6.45 7.68 2.67
C LEU A 134 7.19 6.49 3.26
N THR A 135 6.50 5.38 3.54
CA THR A 135 7.13 4.16 4.06
C THR A 135 8.12 3.58 3.06
N VAL A 136 7.76 3.49 1.78
CA VAL A 136 8.69 3.02 0.73
C VAL A 136 9.92 3.93 0.65
N ALA A 137 9.73 5.25 0.65
CA ALA A 137 10.84 6.19 0.61
C ALA A 137 11.75 6.03 1.84
N MET A 138 11.18 5.95 3.04
CA MET A 138 11.96 5.81 4.28
C MET A 138 12.75 4.51 4.35
N LEU A 139 12.20 3.40 3.87
CA LEU A 139 12.90 2.10 3.86
C LEU A 139 14.10 2.07 2.91
N HIS A 140 14.15 2.95 1.92
CA HIS A 140 15.16 2.90 0.86
C HIS A 140 16.15 4.06 0.88
N ARG A 141 15.77 5.23 1.42
CA ARG A 141 16.67 6.39 1.51
C ARG A 141 17.83 6.11 2.48
N PRO A 142 19.08 6.50 2.14
CA PRO A 142 20.23 6.27 3.00
C PRO A 142 20.14 6.90 4.39
N ASP A 143 19.44 8.04 4.49
CA ASP A 143 19.30 8.81 5.75
C ASP A 143 18.13 8.36 6.64
N THR A 144 17.25 7.50 6.14
CA THR A 144 16.07 7.01 6.90
C THR A 144 15.96 5.49 7.01
N LYS A 145 16.69 4.70 6.20
CA LYS A 145 16.57 3.23 6.12
C LYS A 145 16.74 2.50 7.46
N ASP A 146 17.46 3.10 8.40
CA ASP A 146 17.69 2.54 9.72
C ASP A 146 16.64 3.03 10.76
N MET A 147 15.67 3.85 10.33
CA MET A 147 14.53 4.24 11.15
C MET A 147 13.47 3.13 11.11
N ALA A 148 12.98 2.71 12.28
CA ALA A 148 11.85 1.80 12.32
C ALA A 148 10.62 2.48 11.71
N VAL A 149 9.96 1.77 10.80
CA VAL A 149 8.65 2.18 10.30
C VAL A 149 7.57 1.45 11.09
N PRO A 150 6.46 2.12 11.40
CA PRO A 150 5.37 1.49 12.14
C PRO A 150 4.64 0.46 11.30
N THR A 151 3.96 -0.48 11.96
CA THR A 151 3.19 -1.49 11.27
C THR A 151 1.92 -0.90 10.66
N PHE A 152 1.56 -1.37 9.47
CA PHE A 152 0.41 -0.83 8.74
C PHE A 152 -0.91 -0.97 9.52
N VAL A 153 -1.08 -2.06 10.26
CA VAL A 153 -2.29 -2.32 11.06
C VAL A 153 -2.52 -1.29 12.18
N GLU A 154 -1.47 -0.68 12.70
CA GLU A 154 -1.60 0.36 13.75
C GLU A 154 -2.40 1.57 13.27
N PHE A 155 -2.33 1.90 11.99
CA PHE A 155 -2.96 3.09 11.42
C PHE A 155 -4.16 2.82 10.54
N PHE A 156 -4.23 1.62 9.99
CA PHE A 156 -5.33 1.18 9.11
C PHE A 156 -5.84 -0.20 9.52
N PRO A 157 -6.36 -0.34 10.75
CA PRO A 157 -6.90 -1.61 11.24
C PRO A 157 -8.10 -2.10 10.41
N ASP A 158 -8.78 -1.20 9.70
CA ASP A 158 -9.89 -1.52 8.79
C ASP A 158 -9.50 -2.43 7.62
N LYS A 159 -8.20 -2.59 7.36
CA LYS A 159 -7.67 -3.51 6.35
C LYS A 159 -7.47 -4.95 6.88
N PHE A 160 -7.63 -5.16 8.18
CA PHE A 160 -7.31 -6.43 8.85
C PHE A 160 -8.43 -6.91 9.76
N VAL A 161 -9.25 -6.02 10.27
CA VAL A 161 -10.29 -6.31 11.28
C VAL A 161 -11.65 -6.00 10.70
N ASP A 162 -12.62 -6.84 11.05
CA ASP A 162 -14.02 -6.68 10.66
C ASP A 162 -14.58 -5.30 11.02
N ALA A 163 -15.40 -4.73 10.14
CA ALA A 163 -15.95 -3.38 10.30
C ALA A 163 -16.88 -3.27 11.53
N LYS A 164 -17.61 -4.35 11.90
CA LYS A 164 -18.48 -4.36 13.08
C LYS A 164 -17.64 -4.30 14.36
N ALA A 165 -16.59 -5.11 14.45
CA ALA A 165 -15.66 -5.09 15.59
C ALA A 165 -15.00 -3.72 15.74
N LEU A 166 -14.61 -3.07 14.64
CA LEU A 166 -14.03 -1.73 14.66
C LEU A 166 -15.03 -0.65 15.08
N ALA A 167 -16.31 -0.77 14.71
CA ALA A 167 -17.34 0.13 15.17
C ALA A 167 -17.53 0.01 16.69
N GLU A 168 -17.62 -1.22 17.20
CA GLU A 168 -17.72 -1.49 18.63
C GLU A 168 -16.51 -0.96 19.43
N LEU A 169 -15.29 -1.15 18.90
CA LEU A 169 -14.08 -0.58 19.49
C LEU A 169 -14.12 0.95 19.56
N LYS A 170 -14.65 1.61 18.53
CA LYS A 170 -14.84 3.07 18.55
C LYS A 170 -15.84 3.51 19.58
N ASP A 171 -16.96 2.82 19.70
CA ASP A 171 -17.98 3.13 20.69
C ASP A 171 -17.44 2.94 22.11
N GLN A 172 -16.73 1.85 22.38
CA GLN A 172 -16.03 1.67 23.67
C GLN A 172 -15.00 2.78 23.92
N ALA A 173 -14.23 3.19 22.92
CA ALA A 173 -13.23 4.24 23.06
C ALA A 173 -13.84 5.60 23.41
N ILE A 174 -15.07 5.86 22.99
CA ILE A 174 -15.79 7.12 23.25
C ILE A 174 -16.54 7.06 24.60
N LEU A 175 -17.19 5.96 24.89
CA LEU A 175 -18.16 5.83 25.99
C LEU A 175 -17.54 5.30 27.27
N ILE A 176 -16.42 4.57 27.21
CA ILE A 176 -15.85 3.85 28.34
C ILE A 176 -14.44 4.38 28.64
N SER A 177 -14.18 4.66 29.93
CA SER A 177 -12.84 5.07 30.37
C SER A 177 -11.80 3.99 30.07
N GLU A 178 -10.57 4.38 29.78
CA GLU A 178 -9.49 3.50 29.32
C GLU A 178 -9.29 2.27 30.23
N ASN A 179 -9.30 2.48 31.54
CA ASN A 179 -9.10 1.42 32.53
C ASN A 179 -10.28 0.45 32.68
N SER A 180 -11.45 0.76 32.09
CA SER A 180 -12.66 -0.02 32.19
C SER A 180 -13.04 -0.72 30.87
N ARG A 181 -12.24 -0.53 29.81
CA ARG A 181 -12.45 -1.17 28.49
C ARG A 181 -12.16 -2.66 28.58
N LYS A 182 -13.01 -3.44 27.94
CA LYS A 182 -12.83 -4.89 27.85
C LYS A 182 -12.37 -5.27 26.45
N PRO A 183 -11.59 -6.36 26.30
CA PRO A 183 -11.32 -6.93 25.00
C PRO A 183 -12.62 -7.26 24.27
N ILE A 184 -12.68 -6.96 22.97
CA ILE A 184 -13.80 -7.36 22.12
C ILE A 184 -13.40 -8.70 21.50
N GLU A 185 -14.23 -9.70 21.74
CA GLU A 185 -14.08 -11.00 21.12
C GLU A 185 -14.76 -10.97 19.75
N VAL A 186 -13.96 -11.11 18.70
CA VAL A 186 -14.45 -11.19 17.33
C VAL A 186 -14.77 -12.65 17.06
N THR A 187 -16.05 -13.00 17.15
CA THR A 187 -16.53 -14.33 16.78
C THR A 187 -16.81 -14.37 15.28
N GLU A 188 -16.12 -15.27 14.59
CA GLU A 188 -16.40 -15.52 13.19
C GLU A 188 -17.51 -16.57 13.06
N GLU A 189 -18.57 -16.23 12.34
CA GLU A 189 -19.58 -17.21 11.96
C GLU A 189 -19.00 -18.10 10.85
N VAL A 190 -18.39 -19.21 11.26
CA VAL A 190 -17.92 -20.24 10.32
C VAL A 190 -19.12 -21.04 9.86
N SER A 191 -19.37 -21.08 8.56
CA SER A 191 -20.41 -21.92 7.97
C SER A 191 -19.79 -23.19 7.41
N ASP A 192 -20.22 -24.35 7.87
CA ASP A 192 -19.80 -25.65 7.31
C ASP A 192 -20.30 -25.85 5.85
N LYS A 193 -21.20 -25.00 5.39
CA LYS A 193 -21.70 -25.03 4.01
C LYS A 193 -20.66 -24.53 3.00
N GLU A 194 -19.73 -23.70 3.46
CA GLU A 194 -18.66 -23.14 2.64
C GLU A 194 -17.33 -23.77 3.06
N VAL A 195 -16.83 -24.70 2.28
CA VAL A 195 -15.64 -25.49 2.59
C VAL A 195 -14.42 -24.62 2.88
N GLU A 196 -14.28 -23.52 2.14
CA GLU A 196 -13.17 -22.56 2.32
C GLU A 196 -13.27 -21.76 3.64
N HIS A 197 -14.43 -21.68 4.28
CA HIS A 197 -14.56 -21.03 5.58
C HIS A 197 -13.76 -21.75 6.68
N ARG A 198 -13.50 -23.06 6.55
CA ARG A 198 -12.65 -23.78 7.48
C ARG A 198 -11.21 -23.25 7.53
N LEU A 199 -10.78 -22.55 6.47
CA LEU A 199 -9.42 -22.00 6.35
C LEU A 199 -9.38 -20.50 6.61
N MET A 200 -10.47 -19.92 7.07
CA MET A 200 -10.57 -18.48 7.25
C MET A 200 -9.56 -17.96 8.26
N TYR A 201 -9.30 -18.70 9.34
CA TYR A 201 -8.30 -18.38 10.35
C TYR A 201 -6.90 -18.16 9.74
N PHE A 202 -6.55 -18.87 8.66
CA PHE A 202 -5.27 -18.69 7.95
C PHE A 202 -5.34 -17.56 6.93
N ARG A 203 -6.40 -17.50 6.13
CA ARG A 203 -6.54 -16.49 5.07
C ARG A 203 -6.61 -15.07 5.63
N GLU A 204 -7.23 -14.91 6.79
CA GLU A 204 -7.42 -13.62 7.46
C GLU A 204 -6.42 -13.42 8.62
N ASP A 205 -5.44 -14.31 8.77
CA ASP A 205 -4.38 -14.14 9.77
C ASP A 205 -3.65 -12.82 9.58
N MET A 206 -3.64 -12.02 10.62
CA MET A 206 -3.05 -10.68 10.61
C MET A 206 -1.55 -10.74 10.31
N GLY A 207 -0.84 -11.71 10.87
CA GLY A 207 0.60 -11.87 10.65
C GLY A 207 0.94 -12.19 9.21
N VAL A 208 0.23 -13.13 8.58
CA VAL A 208 0.41 -13.50 7.17
C VAL A 208 0.14 -12.31 6.26
N ASN A 209 -0.96 -11.60 6.47
CA ASN A 209 -1.35 -10.45 5.66
C ASN A 209 -0.41 -9.26 5.85
N LEU A 210 0.04 -8.97 7.08
CA LEU A 210 1.04 -7.94 7.35
C LEU A 210 2.40 -8.28 6.73
N HIS A 211 2.85 -9.52 6.84
CA HIS A 211 4.08 -9.97 6.20
C HIS A 211 4.04 -9.70 4.69
N HIS A 212 2.96 -10.07 4.03
CA HIS A 212 2.79 -9.85 2.59
C HIS A 212 2.76 -8.36 2.23
N TRP A 213 2.05 -7.54 2.99
CA TRP A 213 2.04 -6.08 2.79
C TRP A 213 3.44 -5.48 2.95
N HIS A 214 4.15 -5.81 4.03
CA HIS A 214 5.50 -5.31 4.30
C HIS A 214 6.53 -5.83 3.27
N TRP A 215 6.34 -7.06 2.75
CA TRP A 215 7.11 -7.54 1.62
C TRP A 215 7.04 -6.58 0.43
N HIS A 216 5.85 -6.12 0.07
CA HIS A 216 5.65 -5.21 -1.03
C HIS A 216 6.08 -3.76 -0.75
N LEU A 217 6.38 -3.40 0.49
CA LEU A 217 7.06 -2.14 0.82
C LEU A 217 8.57 -2.24 0.57
N VAL A 218 9.17 -3.40 0.86
CA VAL A 218 10.59 -3.68 0.62
C VAL A 218 10.87 -4.00 -0.84
N TYR A 219 9.94 -4.66 -1.52
CA TYR A 219 9.97 -4.98 -2.94
C TYR A 219 8.79 -4.31 -3.65
N PRO A 220 8.79 -2.97 -3.75
CA PRO A 220 7.64 -2.25 -4.30
C PRO A 220 7.45 -2.57 -5.77
N HIS A 221 6.22 -2.40 -6.26
CA HIS A 221 5.94 -2.40 -7.69
C HIS A 221 6.68 -1.24 -8.35
N GLY A 222 7.01 -1.38 -9.64
CA GLY A 222 7.69 -0.33 -10.39
C GLY A 222 7.00 1.02 -10.23
N THR A 223 7.80 2.04 -10.04
CA THR A 223 7.36 3.42 -10.02
C THR A 223 6.90 3.84 -11.43
N SER A 224 6.35 5.05 -11.57
CA SER A 224 5.81 5.62 -12.81
C SER A 224 6.60 5.28 -14.08
N ASP A 225 5.98 5.39 -15.22
CA ASP A 225 6.56 5.10 -16.53
C ASP A 225 7.93 5.78 -16.69
N LEU A 226 8.90 5.02 -17.21
CA LEU A 226 10.29 5.49 -17.34
C LEU A 226 10.45 6.59 -18.40
N GLU A 227 9.47 6.73 -19.28
CA GLU A 227 9.50 7.66 -20.41
C GLU A 227 9.53 9.14 -20.00
N ASP A 228 8.93 9.46 -18.85
CA ASP A 228 8.83 10.84 -18.33
C ASP A 228 9.89 11.15 -17.25
N LYS A 229 10.88 10.27 -17.02
CA LYS A 229 11.84 10.41 -15.92
C LYS A 229 13.16 10.97 -16.38
N THR A 230 13.73 11.87 -15.57
CA THR A 230 15.13 12.27 -15.68
C THR A 230 16.07 11.08 -15.35
N GLU A 231 17.30 11.14 -15.81
CA GLU A 231 18.32 10.10 -15.52
C GLU A 231 18.48 9.84 -14.01
N ALA A 232 18.45 10.90 -13.19
CA ALA A 232 18.54 10.78 -11.74
C ALA A 232 17.32 10.06 -11.13
N GLN A 233 16.13 10.29 -11.65
CA GLN A 233 14.91 9.61 -11.23
C GLN A 233 14.89 8.14 -11.69
N VAL A 234 15.43 7.84 -12.85
CA VAL A 234 15.62 6.46 -13.35
C VAL A 234 16.57 5.70 -12.44
N GLU A 235 17.68 6.32 -12.04
CA GLU A 235 18.67 5.71 -11.15
C GLU A 235 18.08 5.46 -9.73
N ALA A 236 17.34 6.43 -9.18
CA ALA A 236 16.63 6.28 -7.93
C ALA A 236 15.60 5.13 -8.00
N THR A 237 14.82 5.07 -9.08
CA THR A 237 13.86 3.98 -9.32
C THR A 237 14.55 2.63 -9.37
N LYS A 238 15.69 2.52 -10.05
CA LYS A 238 16.48 1.28 -10.10
C LYS A 238 16.90 0.83 -8.71
N LYS A 239 17.40 1.73 -7.86
CA LYS A 239 17.80 1.40 -6.48
C LYS A 239 16.65 0.88 -5.61
N ILE A 240 15.45 1.40 -5.83
CA ILE A 240 14.25 0.99 -5.07
C ILE A 240 13.68 -0.32 -5.61
N VAL A 241 13.60 -0.46 -6.92
CA VAL A 241 12.85 -1.53 -7.59
C VAL A 241 13.73 -2.70 -8.03
N ASP A 242 14.90 -2.41 -8.62
CA ASP A 242 15.78 -3.43 -9.21
C ASP A 242 16.70 -4.05 -8.13
N LYS A 243 16.11 -4.86 -7.27
CA LYS A 243 16.86 -5.63 -6.25
C LYS A 243 17.29 -6.96 -6.80
N ASP A 244 18.48 -7.39 -6.36
CA ASP A 244 19.04 -8.68 -6.73
C ASP A 244 18.05 -9.82 -6.43
N ARG A 245 17.90 -10.71 -7.38
CA ARG A 245 17.05 -11.90 -7.31
C ARG A 245 15.59 -11.62 -6.94
N ARG A 246 15.09 -10.41 -7.18
CA ARG A 246 13.72 -9.99 -6.83
C ARG A 246 12.67 -10.96 -7.36
N GLY A 247 12.76 -11.37 -8.62
CA GLY A 247 11.80 -12.30 -9.23
C GLY A 247 11.82 -13.68 -8.59
N GLU A 248 13.00 -14.22 -8.31
CA GLU A 248 13.16 -15.51 -7.63
C GLU A 248 12.62 -15.44 -6.20
N LEU A 249 12.91 -14.36 -5.48
CA LEU A 249 12.41 -14.15 -4.12
C LEU A 249 10.89 -13.99 -4.08
N PHE A 250 10.30 -13.35 -5.10
CA PHE A 250 8.84 -13.26 -5.25
C PHE A 250 8.22 -14.66 -5.36
N TYR A 251 8.73 -15.50 -6.24
CA TYR A 251 8.24 -16.87 -6.38
C TYR A 251 8.46 -17.69 -5.12
N TYR A 252 9.64 -17.60 -4.53
CA TYR A 252 9.96 -18.32 -3.31
C TYR A 252 8.98 -17.96 -2.18
N MET A 253 8.76 -16.69 -1.93
CA MET A 253 7.86 -16.25 -0.87
C MET A 253 6.42 -16.73 -1.11
N HIS A 254 5.89 -16.55 -2.32
CA HIS A 254 4.53 -17.01 -2.64
C HIS A 254 4.41 -18.53 -2.63
N GLN A 255 5.46 -19.25 -3.03
CA GLN A 255 5.51 -20.70 -2.92
C GLN A 255 5.44 -21.18 -1.47
N GLN A 256 6.12 -20.49 -0.54
CA GLN A 256 6.02 -20.79 0.89
C GLN A 256 4.60 -20.54 1.43
N VAL A 257 3.98 -19.43 1.05
CA VAL A 257 2.60 -19.12 1.45
C VAL A 257 1.63 -20.20 0.93
N ILE A 258 1.74 -20.60 -0.34
CA ILE A 258 0.90 -21.64 -0.93
C ILE A 258 1.17 -23.01 -0.28
N ALA A 259 2.44 -23.33 0.00
CA ALA A 259 2.80 -24.59 0.68
C ALA A 259 2.15 -24.66 2.08
N ARG A 260 2.23 -23.58 2.85
CA ARG A 260 1.56 -23.47 4.15
C ARG A 260 0.05 -23.57 4.01
N TYR A 261 -0.55 -22.86 3.05
CA TYR A 261 -1.99 -22.94 2.79
C TYR A 261 -2.43 -24.37 2.44
N ASN A 262 -1.68 -25.06 1.60
CA ASN A 262 -1.97 -26.46 1.28
C ASN A 262 -1.84 -27.39 2.50
N TYR A 263 -0.92 -27.07 3.41
CA TYR A 263 -0.78 -27.80 4.68
C TYR A 263 -2.03 -27.60 5.55
N GLU A 264 -2.47 -26.37 5.73
CA GLU A 264 -3.72 -26.05 6.47
C GLU A 264 -4.93 -26.72 5.81
N ARG A 265 -5.00 -26.76 4.47
CA ARG A 265 -6.05 -27.50 3.76
C ARG A 265 -6.07 -28.98 4.13
N LEU A 266 -4.92 -29.63 4.11
CA LEU A 266 -4.79 -31.05 4.50
C LEU A 266 -5.19 -31.29 5.97
N CYS A 267 -4.84 -30.38 6.88
CA CYS A 267 -5.26 -30.44 8.28
C CYS A 267 -6.77 -30.32 8.48
N ASN A 268 -7.48 -29.76 7.49
CA ASN A 268 -8.93 -29.62 7.49
C ASN A 268 -9.64 -30.59 6.52
N ASP A 269 -8.99 -31.72 6.20
CA ASP A 269 -9.51 -32.75 5.28
C ASP A 269 -9.84 -32.24 3.87
N LEU A 270 -9.14 -31.20 3.42
CA LEU A 270 -9.32 -30.61 2.10
C LEU A 270 -8.17 -31.04 1.16
N LYS A 271 -8.47 -31.15 -0.11
CA LYS A 271 -7.47 -31.41 -1.14
C LYS A 271 -6.57 -30.18 -1.33
N LYS A 272 -5.33 -30.39 -1.82
CA LYS A 272 -4.45 -29.30 -2.24
C LYS A 272 -5.14 -28.38 -3.26
N THR A 273 -4.71 -27.13 -3.30
CA THR A 273 -5.17 -26.16 -4.30
C THR A 273 -4.97 -26.71 -5.71
N LYS A 274 -5.97 -26.53 -6.55
CA LYS A 274 -5.86 -26.82 -7.99
C LYS A 274 -5.09 -25.71 -8.69
N LYS A 275 -4.42 -26.05 -9.79
CA LYS A 275 -3.84 -25.03 -10.69
C LYS A 275 -4.98 -24.15 -11.21
N LEU A 276 -4.78 -22.84 -11.13
CA LEU A 276 -5.73 -21.89 -11.70
C LEU A 276 -5.82 -22.07 -13.22
N ASP A 277 -7.05 -22.26 -13.70
CA ASP A 277 -7.37 -22.33 -15.12
C ASP A 277 -8.38 -21.22 -15.44
N TRP A 278 -7.91 -20.14 -16.05
CA TRP A 278 -8.74 -18.97 -16.36
C TRP A 278 -9.81 -19.22 -17.42
N THR A 279 -9.79 -20.39 -18.08
CA THR A 279 -10.82 -20.79 -19.06
C THR A 279 -12.00 -21.47 -18.40
N LYS A 280 -11.86 -21.88 -17.13
CA LYS A 280 -12.87 -22.62 -16.36
C LYS A 280 -13.51 -21.74 -15.28
N GLU A 281 -14.61 -22.24 -14.76
CA GLU A 281 -15.27 -21.67 -13.61
C GLU A 281 -14.42 -21.90 -12.35
N ILE A 282 -14.40 -20.90 -11.47
CA ILE A 282 -13.84 -21.01 -10.13
C ILE A 282 -14.93 -21.54 -9.22
N GLU A 283 -14.80 -22.79 -8.81
CA GLU A 283 -15.84 -23.54 -8.10
C GLU A 283 -16.23 -22.90 -6.77
N GLU A 284 -15.26 -22.34 -6.03
CA GLU A 284 -15.49 -21.81 -4.68
C GLU A 284 -15.79 -20.31 -4.70
N ALA A 285 -16.69 -19.90 -3.83
CA ALA A 285 -16.95 -18.50 -3.54
C ALA A 285 -15.84 -17.87 -2.69
N TYR A 286 -15.74 -16.55 -2.73
CA TYR A 286 -14.92 -15.78 -1.81
C TYR A 286 -15.67 -14.52 -1.36
N PHE A 287 -15.84 -14.39 -0.06
CA PHE A 287 -16.50 -13.24 0.55
C PHE A 287 -15.54 -12.63 1.59
N PRO A 288 -14.90 -11.50 1.28
CA PRO A 288 -14.12 -10.78 2.27
C PRO A 288 -15.07 -10.20 3.33
N LYS A 289 -14.75 -10.38 4.60
CA LYS A 289 -15.52 -9.78 5.70
C LYS A 289 -15.15 -8.32 5.96
N LEU A 290 -14.17 -7.82 5.26
CA LEU A 290 -13.66 -6.47 5.42
C LEU A 290 -14.53 -5.47 4.67
N GLY A 291 -14.75 -4.33 5.31
CA GLY A 291 -15.46 -3.20 4.75
C GLY A 291 -14.67 -1.91 4.94
N THR A 292 -15.10 -0.86 4.26
CA THR A 292 -14.51 0.47 4.46
C THR A 292 -15.16 1.13 5.67
N LEU A 293 -14.35 1.61 6.62
CA LEU A 293 -14.84 2.29 7.84
C LEU A 293 -15.72 3.50 7.55
N LYS A 294 -15.49 4.18 6.42
CA LYS A 294 -16.17 5.43 6.11
C LYS A 294 -17.52 5.22 5.45
N THR A 295 -17.63 4.26 4.55
CA THR A 295 -18.84 4.04 3.75
C THR A 295 -19.62 2.80 4.15
N GLY A 296 -19.05 1.93 5.00
CA GLY A 296 -19.61 0.63 5.34
C GLY A 296 -19.70 -0.37 4.17
N MET A 297 -19.17 0.00 3.00
CA MET A 297 -19.19 -0.88 1.83
C MET A 297 -18.20 -2.02 1.99
N SER A 298 -18.65 -3.25 1.73
CA SER A 298 -17.79 -4.43 1.70
C SER A 298 -16.86 -4.41 0.48
N TYR A 299 -15.69 -5.00 0.62
CA TYR A 299 -14.82 -5.28 -0.53
C TYR A 299 -15.50 -6.27 -1.48
N ALA A 300 -15.09 -6.22 -2.76
CA ALA A 300 -15.67 -7.06 -3.79
C ALA A 300 -15.58 -8.56 -3.43
N ALA A 301 -16.70 -9.26 -3.56
CA ALA A 301 -16.82 -10.69 -3.39
C ALA A 301 -16.81 -11.41 -4.74
N ARG A 302 -16.57 -12.70 -4.74
CA ARG A 302 -16.73 -13.58 -5.87
C ARG A 302 -17.70 -14.71 -5.50
N VAL A 303 -18.77 -14.86 -6.28
CA VAL A 303 -19.69 -15.98 -6.13
C VAL A 303 -19.08 -17.29 -6.67
N ALA A 304 -19.61 -18.43 -6.22
CA ALA A 304 -19.19 -19.74 -6.72
C ALA A 304 -19.48 -19.88 -8.23
N ASN A 305 -18.67 -20.69 -8.91
CA ASN A 305 -18.79 -20.99 -10.33
C ASN A 305 -18.70 -19.77 -11.27
N GLN A 306 -18.04 -18.74 -10.82
CA GLN A 306 -17.79 -17.54 -11.63
C GLN A 306 -16.61 -17.77 -12.57
N LYS A 307 -16.78 -17.43 -13.84
CA LYS A 307 -15.70 -17.38 -14.83
C LYS A 307 -14.95 -16.07 -14.79
N PHE A 308 -13.70 -16.09 -15.22
CA PHE A 308 -13.00 -14.86 -15.55
C PHE A 308 -13.76 -14.11 -16.64
N GLN A 309 -13.88 -12.81 -16.47
CA GLN A 309 -14.54 -11.91 -17.41
C GLN A 309 -13.58 -10.81 -17.81
N ASP A 310 -13.80 -10.27 -18.99
CA ASP A 310 -13.08 -9.10 -19.45
C ASP A 310 -13.36 -7.92 -18.50
N LEU A 311 -12.32 -7.18 -18.20
CA LEU A 311 -12.41 -5.93 -17.46
C LEU A 311 -12.34 -4.79 -18.47
N ASP A 312 -13.44 -4.11 -18.67
CA ASP A 312 -13.52 -2.93 -19.54
C ASP A 312 -13.94 -1.71 -18.71
N ARG A 313 -12.95 -1.11 -18.05
CA ARG A 313 -13.10 0.17 -17.35
C ARG A 313 -12.33 1.23 -18.12
N GLU A 314 -12.78 2.47 -18.07
CA GLU A 314 -12.18 3.58 -18.82
C GLU A 314 -10.66 3.68 -18.67
N GLU A 315 -10.13 3.39 -17.48
CA GLU A 315 -8.71 3.49 -17.15
C GLU A 315 -7.97 2.13 -17.02
N ASP A 316 -8.67 1.00 -17.09
CA ASP A 316 -8.07 -0.33 -16.90
C ASP A 316 -8.81 -1.39 -17.73
N LYS A 317 -8.36 -1.58 -18.96
CA LYS A 317 -8.91 -2.58 -19.88
C LYS A 317 -8.04 -3.83 -19.86
N ARG A 318 -8.65 -4.98 -19.62
CA ARG A 318 -7.98 -6.28 -19.60
C ARG A 318 -8.90 -7.34 -20.17
N TYR A 319 -8.39 -8.06 -21.12
CA TYR A 319 -9.13 -9.10 -21.83
C TYR A 319 -8.58 -10.48 -21.47
N VAL A 320 -9.47 -11.44 -21.26
CA VAL A 320 -9.09 -12.83 -20.89
C VAL A 320 -8.24 -13.46 -22.00
N ASP A 321 -8.54 -13.15 -23.25
CA ASP A 321 -7.76 -13.65 -24.40
C ASP A 321 -6.30 -13.13 -24.41
N GLU A 322 -6.04 -11.96 -23.82
CA GLU A 322 -4.67 -11.46 -23.66
C GLU A 322 -3.86 -12.32 -22.68
N LEU A 323 -4.49 -12.85 -21.64
CA LEU A 323 -3.83 -13.77 -20.71
C LEU A 323 -3.30 -15.01 -21.42
N LYS A 324 -4.08 -15.53 -22.38
CA LYS A 324 -3.65 -16.67 -23.19
C LYS A 324 -2.48 -16.30 -24.10
N LYS A 325 -2.56 -15.17 -24.80
CA LYS A 325 -1.46 -14.68 -25.65
C LYS A 325 -0.16 -14.50 -24.85
N TRP A 326 -0.25 -13.89 -23.66
CA TRP A 326 0.90 -13.72 -22.76
C TRP A 326 1.48 -15.06 -22.30
N SER A 327 0.63 -16.01 -21.91
CA SER A 327 1.05 -17.36 -21.56
C SER A 327 1.79 -18.04 -22.71
N ASP A 328 1.21 -18.00 -23.91
CA ASP A 328 1.79 -18.63 -25.10
C ASP A 328 3.16 -18.00 -25.46
N GLN A 329 3.29 -16.66 -25.34
CA GLN A 329 4.55 -15.96 -25.57
C GLN A 329 5.62 -16.33 -24.54
N ILE A 330 5.24 -16.47 -23.27
CA ILE A 330 6.16 -16.91 -22.21
C ILE A 330 6.65 -18.33 -22.49
N TYR A 331 5.75 -19.26 -22.82
CA TYR A 331 6.13 -20.62 -23.18
C TYR A 331 7.03 -20.66 -24.41
N ALA A 332 6.70 -19.91 -25.45
CA ALA A 332 7.54 -19.80 -26.64
C ALA A 332 8.94 -19.28 -26.29
N ALA A 333 9.03 -18.23 -25.47
CA ALA A 333 10.30 -17.67 -25.02
C ALA A 333 11.15 -18.68 -24.21
N ILE A 334 10.52 -19.48 -23.36
CA ILE A 334 11.18 -20.56 -22.63
C ILE A 334 11.74 -21.61 -23.59
N HIS A 335 10.95 -22.04 -24.57
CA HIS A 335 11.38 -23.04 -25.57
C HIS A 335 12.46 -22.56 -26.49
N HIS A 336 12.42 -21.30 -26.91
CA HIS A 336 13.45 -20.70 -27.78
C HIS A 336 14.69 -20.21 -27.04
N GLY A 337 14.65 -20.13 -25.72
CA GLY A 337 15.75 -19.61 -24.89
C GLY A 337 15.99 -18.11 -25.02
N SER A 338 15.13 -17.38 -25.71
CA SER A 338 15.25 -15.93 -25.94
C SER A 338 13.91 -15.20 -25.97
N VAL A 339 13.94 -13.94 -25.58
CA VAL A 339 12.81 -12.99 -25.71
C VAL A 339 13.21 -11.93 -26.73
N ILE A 340 12.28 -11.57 -27.60
CA ILE A 340 12.47 -10.46 -28.53
C ILE A 340 12.09 -9.17 -27.79
N ASP A 341 13.05 -8.28 -27.63
CA ASP A 341 12.86 -6.96 -27.03
C ASP A 341 12.12 -6.02 -28.01
N VAL A 342 11.58 -4.92 -27.50
CA VAL A 342 10.92 -3.84 -28.28
C VAL A 342 11.84 -3.33 -29.39
N SER A 343 13.16 -3.37 -29.18
CA SER A 343 14.19 -3.05 -30.18
C SER A 343 14.42 -4.16 -31.23
N LYS A 344 13.58 -5.21 -31.24
CA LYS A 344 13.69 -6.41 -32.07
C LYS A 344 15.02 -7.19 -31.90
N THR A 345 15.74 -6.96 -30.81
CA THR A 345 16.98 -7.67 -30.49
C THR A 345 16.69 -8.88 -29.61
N PRO A 346 17.14 -10.11 -29.99
CA PRO A 346 16.99 -11.28 -29.14
C PRO A 346 17.82 -11.15 -27.87
N ARG A 347 17.18 -11.38 -26.71
CA ARG A 347 17.87 -11.42 -25.42
C ARG A 347 17.71 -12.78 -24.76
N THR A 348 18.80 -13.35 -24.27
CA THR A 348 18.79 -14.68 -23.66
C THR A 348 17.93 -14.73 -22.40
N VAL A 349 17.06 -15.73 -22.32
CA VAL A 349 16.06 -15.88 -21.28
C VAL A 349 16.63 -16.28 -19.92
N MET A 350 17.77 -16.94 -19.89
CA MET A 350 18.26 -17.68 -18.71
C MET A 350 18.50 -16.87 -17.43
N HIS A 351 18.69 -15.55 -17.51
CA HIS A 351 18.92 -14.72 -16.31
C HIS A 351 17.92 -13.59 -16.08
N ARG A 352 17.02 -13.30 -17.04
CA ARG A 352 16.22 -12.07 -17.00
C ARG A 352 14.71 -12.27 -17.03
N LEU A 353 14.21 -13.44 -17.41
CA LEU A 353 12.76 -13.72 -17.42
C LEU A 353 12.17 -13.68 -16.00
N THR A 354 12.90 -14.24 -15.05
CA THR A 354 12.50 -14.26 -13.64
C THR A 354 12.53 -12.86 -12.99
N ILE A 355 13.42 -12.00 -13.44
CA ILE A 355 13.63 -10.67 -12.84
C ILE A 355 12.69 -9.61 -13.44
N ARG A 356 12.41 -9.66 -14.73
CA ARG A 356 11.63 -8.62 -15.42
C ARG A 356 10.16 -8.93 -15.64
N LEU A 357 9.79 -10.17 -15.92
CA LEU A 357 8.38 -10.53 -16.20
C LEU A 357 7.46 -10.38 -14.99
N LEU A 358 7.99 -10.44 -13.77
CA LEU A 358 7.20 -10.35 -12.53
C LEU A 358 7.35 -9.01 -11.81
N GLY A 359 8.28 -8.19 -12.21
CA GLY A 359 8.59 -6.93 -11.53
C GLY A 359 8.45 -5.67 -12.36
N THR A 360 8.40 -5.78 -13.67
CA THR A 360 8.21 -4.63 -14.56
C THR A 360 7.11 -4.92 -15.55
N ARG A 361 6.31 -3.92 -15.86
CA ARG A 361 5.38 -3.94 -17.01
C ARG A 361 6.11 -4.51 -18.23
N MET A 362 5.52 -5.50 -18.88
CA MET A 362 5.71 -5.59 -20.30
C MET A 362 5.10 -4.32 -20.91
N PRO A 363 5.82 -3.59 -21.76
CA PRO A 363 5.24 -2.41 -22.38
C PRO A 363 3.98 -2.82 -23.14
N TYR A 364 2.86 -2.22 -22.76
CA TYR A 364 1.63 -2.24 -23.52
C TYR A 364 1.92 -1.49 -24.82
N GLN A 365 1.91 -2.17 -25.95
CA GLN A 365 1.77 -1.52 -27.23
C GLN A 365 0.30 -1.63 -27.64
N PRO A 366 -0.41 -0.51 -27.78
CA PRO A 366 -1.70 -0.50 -28.45
C PRO A 366 -1.43 -0.74 -29.96
N HIS A 367 -2.09 -1.72 -30.52
CA HIS A 367 -2.36 -1.82 -31.95
C HIS A 367 -3.81 -1.53 -32.19
#